data_8f2f8c95217936449982abac2b3878ff
#
_entry.id   8f2f8c95217936449982abac2b3878ff
#
_cell.length_a   1.000
_cell.length_b   1.000
_cell.length_c   1.000
_cell.angle_alpha   90.00
_cell.angle_beta   90.00
_cell.angle_gamma   90.00
#
_symmetry.space_group_name_H-M   'P 1'
#
loop_
_entity.id
_entity.type
_entity.pdbx_description
1 polymer ?
#
loop_
_entity_poly.entity_id
_entity_poly.type
_entity_poly.pdbx_seq_one_letter_code
_entity_poly.pdbx_strand_id
1 'polypeptide(L)'
;MLLARCLSRTLVPWQAQCLNGAMGLRMLTPAAAQVADLVDELARWQRDGLPLQLHPGDVGWYAMRGLEITAQSLRVWADRESIYAIGLLDGPDLMRMALHPDYVGIQPLAEQIHTDLLSPQQRIFPSSSASIEARGATALGQVLQANGWVPGEAWTPLRRSLDTPVHLPELTFRRVDSAQASQWMEVHLNAFRGADFSAEDLARAVQRWHTMASTPIYAQGQCLTAYDSDMNPLAVAAVWSAGPGRPGLLEPIAVHPASRGQGYGTAISLAAAAELRSMGASSALVCTASDNTAAVATYLAAEFIADNESCDWHRGKNEES
;
A
#
# COMPACT_ATOMS: atom_id res chain seq x y z
N MET A 1 9.72 -41.22 16.25
CA MET A 1 9.26 -40.29 17.30
C MET A 1 10.02 -39.00 17.17
N LEU A 2 9.51 -38.08 16.38
CA LEU A 2 10.04 -36.70 16.24
C LEU A 2 8.93 -35.75 16.67
N LEU A 3 9.16 -35.09 17.80
CA LEU A 3 8.27 -34.11 18.41
C LEU A 3 8.24 -32.83 17.55
N ALA A 4 7.05 -32.49 17.06
CA ALA A 4 6.74 -31.21 16.49
C ALA A 4 6.89 -30.12 17.58
N ARG A 5 7.85 -29.22 17.42
CA ARG A 5 7.92 -27.97 18.19
C ARG A 5 7.00 -26.96 17.55
N CYS A 6 5.81 -26.84 18.11
CA CYS A 6 4.92 -25.70 17.94
C CYS A 6 5.57 -24.49 18.62
N LEU A 7 6.14 -23.55 17.85
CA LEU A 7 6.58 -22.27 18.36
C LEU A 7 5.35 -21.36 18.51
N SER A 8 4.75 -21.40 19.70
CA SER A 8 3.85 -20.34 20.15
C SER A 8 4.69 -19.08 20.37
N ARG A 9 4.74 -18.17 19.39
CA ARG A 9 5.19 -16.81 19.62
C ARG A 9 4.12 -16.13 20.48
N THR A 10 4.42 -15.94 21.74
CA THR A 10 3.66 -15.11 22.66
C THR A 10 3.64 -13.68 22.11
N LEU A 11 2.48 -13.24 21.64
CA LEU A 11 2.23 -11.84 21.33
C LEU A 11 2.52 -11.01 22.60
N VAL A 12 3.42 -10.05 22.48
CA VAL A 12 3.72 -9.09 23.55
C VAL A 12 2.43 -8.34 23.88
N PRO A 13 2.02 -8.22 25.15
CA PRO A 13 0.77 -7.56 25.50
C PRO A 13 0.77 -6.10 25.03
N TRP A 14 -0.23 -5.73 24.23
CA TRP A 14 -0.45 -4.38 23.77
C TRP A 14 -0.75 -3.45 24.96
N GLN A 15 -0.03 -2.34 25.08
CA GLN A 15 -0.33 -1.34 26.12
C GLN A 15 -1.62 -0.61 25.71
N ALA A 16 -2.69 -0.88 26.45
CA ALA A 16 -4.03 -0.39 26.17
C ALA A 16 -4.29 0.97 26.84
N GLN A 17 -4.67 1.97 26.05
CA GLN A 17 -5.47 3.07 26.56
C GLN A 17 -6.95 2.70 26.39
N CYS A 18 -7.65 2.62 27.52
CA CYS A 18 -9.01 2.07 27.59
C CYS A 18 -10.08 3.04 27.12
N LEU A 19 -10.98 2.57 26.20
CA LEU A 19 -12.35 3.05 26.09
C LEU A 19 -13.27 1.85 25.86
N ASN A 20 -14.41 1.83 26.55
CA ASN A 20 -15.32 0.70 26.66
C ASN A 20 -16.21 0.51 25.43
N GLY A 21 -16.19 -0.69 24.85
CA GLY A 21 -17.20 -1.16 23.90
C GLY A 21 -17.58 -2.62 24.19
N ALA A 22 -18.79 -3.02 23.85
CA ALA A 22 -19.41 -4.30 24.21
C ALA A 22 -18.65 -5.57 23.73
N MET A 23 -17.67 -5.46 22.84
CA MET A 23 -16.83 -6.56 22.34
C MET A 23 -15.38 -6.53 22.85
N GLY A 24 -15.01 -5.58 23.69
CA GLY A 24 -13.61 -5.38 24.07
C GLY A 24 -12.72 -4.82 22.93
N LEU A 25 -13.33 -4.46 21.80
CA LEU A 25 -12.67 -3.87 20.64
C LEU A 25 -12.08 -2.50 20.97
N ARG A 26 -10.85 -2.28 20.56
CA ARG A 26 -10.12 -1.03 20.82
C ARG A 26 -9.33 -0.63 19.59
N MET A 27 -9.27 0.69 19.35
CA MET A 27 -8.31 1.25 18.41
C MET A 27 -6.99 1.51 19.13
N LEU A 28 -5.88 1.04 18.55
CA LEU A 28 -4.54 1.10 19.12
C LEU A 28 -3.57 1.71 18.10
N THR A 29 -2.54 2.38 18.59
CA THR A 29 -1.36 2.76 17.80
C THR A 29 -0.22 1.81 18.18
N PRO A 30 0.38 1.10 17.19
CA PRO A 30 1.44 0.13 17.51
C PRO A 30 2.74 0.81 17.92
N ALA A 31 3.61 0.08 18.61
CA ALA A 31 5.01 0.47 18.72
C ALA A 31 5.80 0.09 17.45
N ALA A 32 6.92 0.78 17.18
CA ALA A 32 7.76 0.51 16.01
C ALA A 32 8.17 -0.97 15.90
N ALA A 33 8.48 -1.62 17.01
CA ALA A 33 8.84 -3.05 17.05
C ALA A 33 7.70 -3.99 16.62
N GLN A 34 6.46 -3.53 16.60
CA GLN A 34 5.28 -4.32 16.23
C GLN A 34 4.88 -4.16 14.76
N VAL A 35 5.48 -3.20 14.05
CA VAL A 35 5.09 -2.89 12.66
C VAL A 35 5.31 -4.10 11.74
N ALA A 36 6.42 -4.83 11.90
CA ALA A 36 6.68 -6.02 11.10
C ALA A 36 5.64 -7.12 11.31
N ASP A 37 5.24 -7.38 12.55
CA ASP A 37 4.20 -8.37 12.88
C ASP A 37 2.83 -7.97 12.30
N LEU A 38 2.51 -6.66 12.29
CA LEU A 38 1.30 -6.14 11.65
C LEU A 38 1.31 -6.27 10.14
N VAL A 39 2.46 -6.03 9.52
CA VAL A 39 2.64 -6.25 8.07
C VAL A 39 2.47 -7.72 7.72
N ASP A 40 2.99 -8.63 8.54
CA ASP A 40 2.79 -10.08 8.39
C ASP A 40 1.31 -10.46 8.54
N GLU A 41 0.56 -9.83 9.46
CA GLU A 41 -0.87 -10.05 9.61
C GLU A 41 -1.64 -9.54 8.39
N LEU A 42 -1.35 -8.30 7.96
CA LEU A 42 -1.93 -7.70 6.77
C LEU A 42 -1.66 -8.55 5.51
N ALA A 43 -0.48 -9.17 5.43
CA ALA A 43 -0.13 -10.08 4.35
C ALA A 43 -1.01 -11.35 4.32
N ARG A 44 -1.43 -11.87 5.48
CA ARG A 44 -2.34 -13.03 5.55
C ARG A 44 -3.74 -12.73 5.06
N TRP A 45 -4.15 -11.45 5.06
CA TRP A 45 -5.47 -11.01 4.57
C TRP A 45 -5.51 -10.86 3.06
N GLN A 46 -4.35 -10.76 2.39
CA GLN A 46 -4.27 -10.63 0.94
C GLN A 46 -4.67 -11.95 0.26
N ARG A 47 -5.71 -11.91 -0.57
CA ARG A 47 -6.24 -13.08 -1.31
C ARG A 47 -6.70 -12.66 -2.70
N ASP A 48 -6.47 -13.52 -3.68
CA ASP A 48 -7.03 -13.33 -5.01
C ASP A 48 -8.57 -13.29 -4.98
N GLY A 49 -9.15 -12.47 -5.83
CA GLY A 49 -10.60 -12.29 -5.91
C GLY A 49 -11.18 -11.31 -4.90
N LEU A 50 -10.41 -10.85 -3.90
CA LEU A 50 -10.84 -9.76 -3.02
C LEU A 50 -10.51 -8.39 -3.63
N PRO A 51 -11.27 -7.34 -3.28
CA PRO A 51 -10.91 -5.97 -3.63
C PRO A 51 -9.54 -5.60 -3.08
N LEU A 52 -8.78 -4.79 -3.83
CA LEU A 52 -7.52 -4.25 -3.37
C LEU A 52 -7.77 -3.28 -2.21
N GLN A 53 -7.31 -3.66 -1.03
CA GLN A 53 -7.30 -2.85 0.19
C GLN A 53 -5.86 -2.43 0.51
N LEU A 54 -5.65 -1.78 1.67
CA LEU A 54 -4.30 -1.55 2.19
C LEU A 54 -3.47 -2.83 2.10
N HIS A 55 -2.34 -2.73 1.43
CA HIS A 55 -1.43 -3.87 1.19
C HIS A 55 -0.18 -3.74 2.07
N PRO A 56 0.52 -4.84 2.42
CA PRO A 56 1.84 -4.78 3.06
C PRO A 56 2.81 -3.81 2.38
N GLY A 57 2.72 -3.69 1.05
CA GLY A 57 3.54 -2.80 0.26
C GLY A 57 3.31 -1.32 0.51
N ASP A 58 2.07 -0.91 0.79
CA ASP A 58 1.78 0.48 1.16
C ASP A 58 2.53 0.86 2.45
N VAL A 59 2.51 -0.03 3.44
CA VAL A 59 3.24 0.16 4.69
C VAL A 59 4.75 0.10 4.45
N GLY A 60 5.20 -0.81 3.57
CA GLY A 60 6.60 -0.94 3.17
C GLY A 60 7.13 0.33 2.50
N TRP A 61 6.38 0.90 1.56
CA TRP A 61 6.71 2.16 0.92
C TRP A 61 6.67 3.33 1.91
N TYR A 62 5.66 3.37 2.78
CA TYR A 62 5.55 4.38 3.82
C TYR A 62 6.74 4.37 4.79
N ALA A 63 7.38 3.21 5.01
CA ALA A 63 8.52 3.04 5.90
C ALA A 63 9.80 3.79 5.43
N MET A 64 9.78 4.45 4.26
CA MET A 64 10.77 5.47 3.89
C MET A 64 10.86 6.62 4.91
N ARG A 65 9.84 6.80 5.74
CA ARG A 65 9.80 7.79 6.84
C ARG A 65 10.41 7.27 8.15
N GLY A 66 10.79 5.99 8.19
CA GLY A 66 11.28 5.28 9.37
C GLY A 66 10.16 4.59 10.17
N LEU A 67 10.51 3.51 10.86
CA LEU A 67 9.54 2.66 11.56
C LEU A 67 8.77 3.38 12.69
N GLU A 68 9.39 4.34 13.36
CA GLU A 68 8.71 5.13 14.41
C GLU A 68 7.56 5.96 13.82
N ILE A 69 7.82 6.67 12.72
CA ILE A 69 6.79 7.47 12.03
C ILE A 69 5.73 6.54 11.42
N THR A 70 6.13 5.41 10.87
CA THR A 70 5.21 4.41 10.32
C THR A 70 4.29 3.89 11.41
N ALA A 71 4.81 3.52 12.57
CA ALA A 71 4.03 3.08 13.71
C ALA A 71 3.03 4.13 14.19
N GLN A 72 3.46 5.39 14.30
CA GLN A 72 2.61 6.51 14.69
C GLN A 72 1.49 6.78 13.67
N SER A 73 1.67 6.41 12.41
CA SER A 73 0.67 6.57 11.35
C SER A 73 -0.29 5.37 11.24
N LEU A 74 0.02 4.24 11.89
CA LEU A 74 -0.86 3.09 11.91
C LEU A 74 -1.94 3.18 12.98
N ARG A 75 -3.12 2.65 12.67
CA ARG A 75 -4.23 2.41 13.61
C ARG A 75 -4.67 0.96 13.48
N VAL A 76 -4.90 0.32 14.60
CA VAL A 76 -5.25 -1.11 14.65
C VAL A 76 -6.49 -1.27 15.51
N TRP A 77 -7.54 -1.85 14.94
CA TRP A 77 -8.73 -2.24 15.68
C TRP A 77 -8.61 -3.71 16.06
N ALA A 78 -8.50 -3.96 17.34
CA ALA A 78 -8.24 -5.29 17.89
C ALA A 78 -8.90 -5.49 19.25
N ASP A 79 -9.07 -6.74 19.63
CA ASP A 79 -9.32 -7.17 21.00
C ASP A 79 -8.10 -7.94 21.55
N ARG A 80 -8.32 -8.80 22.55
CA ARG A 80 -7.24 -9.60 23.16
C ARG A 80 -6.82 -10.79 22.29
N GLU A 81 -7.63 -11.20 21.31
CA GLU A 81 -7.48 -12.43 20.58
C GLU A 81 -7.18 -12.17 19.10
N SER A 82 -7.69 -11.08 18.50
CA SER A 82 -7.71 -10.86 17.07
C SER A 82 -7.53 -9.40 16.67
N ILE A 83 -6.97 -9.20 15.47
CA ILE A 83 -6.93 -7.93 14.76
C ILE A 83 -8.05 -7.96 13.69
N TYR A 84 -8.88 -6.94 13.66
CA TYR A 84 -10.06 -6.85 12.79
C TYR A 84 -9.91 -5.85 11.66
N ALA A 85 -9.15 -4.76 11.90
CA ALA A 85 -8.84 -3.77 10.88
C ALA A 85 -7.49 -3.12 11.15
N ILE A 86 -6.83 -2.72 10.07
CA ILE A 86 -5.57 -1.96 10.08
C ILE A 86 -5.78 -0.75 9.17
N GLY A 87 -5.43 0.44 9.65
CA GLY A 87 -5.45 1.68 8.89
C GLY A 87 -4.08 2.34 8.89
N LEU A 88 -3.71 2.94 7.76
CA LEU A 88 -2.51 3.75 7.57
C LEU A 88 -2.93 5.18 7.25
N LEU A 89 -2.53 6.14 8.07
CA LEU A 89 -2.63 7.57 7.77
C LEU A 89 -1.57 7.93 6.73
N ASP A 90 -1.97 8.03 5.48
CA ASP A 90 -1.10 8.36 4.35
C ASP A 90 -1.27 9.83 3.95
N GLY A 91 -1.00 10.70 4.90
CA GLY A 91 -1.21 12.14 4.80
C GLY A 91 -2.09 12.68 5.93
N PRO A 92 -2.37 13.99 5.91
CA PRO A 92 -3.13 14.64 6.99
C PRO A 92 -4.64 14.33 6.95
N ASP A 93 -5.15 13.87 5.83
CA ASP A 93 -6.57 13.72 5.54
C ASP A 93 -6.94 12.39 4.86
N LEU A 94 -5.98 11.49 4.64
CA LEU A 94 -6.23 10.17 4.04
C LEU A 94 -5.93 9.03 5.02
N MET A 95 -6.91 8.15 5.21
CA MET A 95 -6.76 6.86 5.87
C MET A 95 -6.97 5.74 4.84
N ARG A 96 -5.92 4.98 4.55
CA ARG A 96 -6.00 3.72 3.81
C ARG A 96 -6.26 2.58 4.78
N MET A 97 -7.22 1.71 4.47
CA MET A 97 -7.64 0.66 5.40
C MET A 97 -7.69 -0.72 4.76
N ALA A 98 -7.41 -1.73 5.58
CA ALA A 98 -7.83 -3.10 5.34
C ALA A 98 -8.64 -3.62 6.52
N LEU A 99 -9.73 -4.32 6.22
CA LEU A 99 -10.49 -5.10 7.18
C LEU A 99 -10.17 -6.58 6.95
N HIS A 100 -10.08 -7.33 8.04
CA HIS A 100 -9.95 -8.78 7.95
C HIS A 100 -11.10 -9.34 7.11
N PRO A 101 -10.83 -10.21 6.13
CA PRO A 101 -11.83 -10.62 5.12
C PRO A 101 -13.13 -11.18 5.70
N ASP A 102 -13.05 -11.86 6.84
CA ASP A 102 -14.23 -12.44 7.48
C ASP A 102 -15.09 -11.43 8.26
N TYR A 103 -14.63 -10.18 8.39
CA TYR A 103 -15.28 -9.12 9.19
C TYR A 103 -15.72 -7.90 8.39
N VAL A 104 -15.58 -7.88 7.07
CA VAL A 104 -15.93 -6.73 6.22
C VAL A 104 -17.41 -6.32 6.27
N GLY A 105 -18.29 -7.27 6.64
CA GLY A 105 -19.74 -7.06 6.78
C GLY A 105 -20.21 -6.86 8.22
N ILE A 106 -19.33 -6.73 9.21
CA ILE A 106 -19.71 -6.65 10.61
C ILE A 106 -20.04 -5.22 11.02
N GLN A 107 -21.34 -4.96 11.22
CA GLN A 107 -21.89 -3.62 11.52
C GLN A 107 -21.29 -3.01 12.80
N PRO A 108 -21.21 -3.70 13.97
CA PRO A 108 -20.63 -3.12 15.18
C PRO A 108 -19.16 -2.71 15.02
N LEU A 109 -18.36 -3.45 14.22
CA LEU A 109 -16.98 -3.08 13.88
C LEU A 109 -16.94 -1.78 13.08
N ALA A 110 -17.79 -1.67 12.06
CA ALA A 110 -17.89 -0.49 11.21
C ALA A 110 -18.29 0.78 12.00
N GLU A 111 -19.26 0.65 12.90
CA GLU A 111 -19.70 1.74 13.78
C GLU A 111 -18.61 2.19 14.75
N GLN A 112 -17.87 1.25 15.31
CA GLN A 112 -16.73 1.55 16.19
C GLN A 112 -15.61 2.25 15.41
N ILE A 113 -15.25 1.74 14.23
CA ILE A 113 -14.25 2.38 13.36
C ILE A 113 -14.66 3.82 13.06
N HIS A 114 -15.89 4.04 12.62
CA HIS A 114 -16.39 5.38 12.31
C HIS A 114 -16.35 6.31 13.52
N THR A 115 -16.75 5.82 14.70
CA THR A 115 -16.71 6.58 15.96
C THR A 115 -15.29 6.99 16.32
N ASP A 116 -14.34 6.06 16.22
CA ASP A 116 -12.94 6.31 16.55
C ASP A 116 -12.29 7.31 15.58
N LEU A 117 -12.58 7.17 14.26
CA LEU A 117 -12.06 8.06 13.23
C LEU A 117 -12.50 9.53 13.42
N LEU A 118 -13.69 9.75 13.97
CA LEU A 118 -14.24 11.09 14.20
C LEU A 118 -14.01 11.59 15.63
N SER A 119 -13.45 10.78 16.51
CA SER A 119 -13.22 11.16 17.89
C SER A 119 -12.23 12.33 18.02
N PRO A 120 -12.62 13.47 18.60
CA PRO A 120 -11.71 14.59 18.85
C PRO A 120 -10.51 14.22 19.70
N GLN A 121 -10.66 13.22 20.58
CA GLN A 121 -9.61 12.72 21.46
C GLN A 121 -8.53 11.98 20.69
N GLN A 122 -8.90 11.31 19.62
CA GLN A 122 -7.97 10.52 18.78
C GLN A 122 -7.19 11.38 17.79
N ARG A 123 -7.71 12.55 17.41
CA ARG A 123 -7.09 13.51 16.48
C ARG A 123 -6.56 12.86 15.20
N ILE A 124 -7.32 11.91 14.64
CA ILE A 124 -6.93 11.17 13.44
C ILE A 124 -6.89 12.11 12.24
N PHE A 125 -7.95 12.89 12.06
CA PHE A 125 -8.03 13.89 11.01
C PHE A 125 -7.97 15.29 11.63
N PRO A 126 -6.85 16.02 11.45
CA PRO A 126 -6.70 17.36 12.01
C PRO A 126 -7.53 18.41 11.26
N SER A 127 -7.89 18.13 9.99
CA SER A 127 -8.73 18.98 9.15
C SER A 127 -10.20 18.56 9.21
N SER A 128 -11.09 19.45 8.75
CA SER A 128 -12.51 19.11 8.55
C SER A 128 -12.75 18.28 7.28
N SER A 129 -11.73 18.13 6.40
CA SER A 129 -11.74 17.25 5.25
C SER A 129 -11.05 15.92 5.60
N ALA A 130 -11.65 14.81 5.17
CA ALA A 130 -11.07 13.47 5.37
C ALA A 130 -11.48 12.56 4.21
N SER A 131 -10.57 11.64 3.87
CA SER A 131 -10.79 10.58 2.88
C SER A 131 -10.48 9.23 3.51
N ILE A 132 -11.29 8.22 3.21
CA ILE A 132 -11.12 6.86 3.67
C ILE A 132 -11.12 5.93 2.46
N GLU A 133 -9.98 5.30 2.21
CA GLU A 133 -9.84 4.20 1.27
C GLU A 133 -10.13 2.89 2.02
N ALA A 134 -11.31 2.31 1.81
CA ALA A 134 -11.76 1.08 2.47
C ALA A 134 -12.53 0.19 1.49
N ARG A 135 -11.88 -0.17 0.37
CA ARG A 135 -12.49 -0.96 -0.71
C ARG A 135 -12.94 -2.32 -0.19
N GLY A 136 -14.17 -2.71 -0.53
CA GLY A 136 -14.75 -3.99 -0.09
C GLY A 136 -15.19 -4.07 1.37
N ALA A 137 -14.96 -3.04 2.19
CA ALA A 137 -15.47 -2.94 3.56
C ALA A 137 -16.95 -2.56 3.57
N THR A 138 -17.83 -3.52 3.26
CA THR A 138 -19.24 -3.26 2.93
C THR A 138 -20.03 -2.60 4.06
N ALA A 139 -19.87 -3.08 5.29
CA ALA A 139 -20.56 -2.47 6.45
C ALA A 139 -20.01 -1.07 6.73
N LEU A 140 -18.68 -0.87 6.63
CA LEU A 140 -18.07 0.46 6.85
C LEU A 140 -18.55 1.45 5.79
N GLY A 141 -18.63 1.07 4.52
CA GLY A 141 -19.17 1.92 3.47
C GLY A 141 -20.60 2.35 3.75
N GLN A 142 -21.47 1.45 4.24
CA GLN A 142 -22.84 1.78 4.64
C GLN A 142 -22.89 2.77 5.81
N VAL A 143 -22.04 2.58 6.82
CA VAL A 143 -21.94 3.49 7.97
C VAL A 143 -21.46 4.86 7.54
N LEU A 144 -20.41 4.92 6.70
CA LEU A 144 -19.89 6.18 6.19
C LEU A 144 -20.95 6.94 5.41
N GLN A 145 -21.64 6.28 4.46
CA GLN A 145 -22.71 6.87 3.68
C GLN A 145 -23.85 7.41 4.56
N ALA A 146 -24.30 6.62 5.55
CA ALA A 146 -25.35 7.01 6.47
C ALA A 146 -24.96 8.22 7.35
N ASN A 147 -23.69 8.51 7.49
CA ASN A 147 -23.14 9.63 8.26
C ASN A 147 -22.60 10.77 7.38
N GLY A 148 -23.09 10.87 6.14
CA GLY A 148 -22.84 12.02 5.26
C GLY A 148 -21.50 12.00 4.52
N TRP A 149 -20.77 10.87 4.51
CA TRP A 149 -19.65 10.69 3.61
C TRP A 149 -20.14 10.42 2.20
N VAL A 150 -19.45 10.94 1.22
CA VAL A 150 -19.80 10.81 -0.20
C VAL A 150 -18.69 10.10 -0.96
N PRO A 151 -18.99 9.44 -2.09
CA PRO A 151 -17.95 8.94 -2.97
C PRO A 151 -17.04 10.08 -3.45
N GLY A 152 -15.73 9.89 -3.32
CA GLY A 152 -14.69 10.79 -3.82
C GLY A 152 -14.24 10.40 -5.22
N GLU A 153 -12.93 10.54 -5.47
CA GLU A 153 -12.33 10.19 -6.77
C GLU A 153 -12.50 8.70 -7.09
N ALA A 154 -12.67 8.40 -8.37
CA ALA A 154 -12.74 7.04 -8.86
C ALA A 154 -11.34 6.49 -9.11
N TRP A 155 -11.12 5.26 -8.68
CA TRP A 155 -9.87 4.51 -8.82
C TRP A 155 -10.12 3.23 -9.59
N THR A 156 -9.23 2.88 -10.50
CA THR A 156 -9.24 1.64 -11.25
C THR A 156 -8.17 0.70 -10.69
N PRO A 157 -8.57 -0.32 -9.90
CA PRO A 157 -7.68 -1.42 -9.58
C PRO A 157 -7.47 -2.28 -10.81
N LEU A 158 -6.24 -2.77 -11.02
CA LEU A 158 -5.93 -3.70 -12.10
C LEU A 158 -5.15 -4.89 -11.55
N ARG A 159 -5.37 -6.04 -12.16
CA ARG A 159 -4.80 -7.32 -11.73
C ARG A 159 -4.25 -8.10 -12.92
N ARG A 160 -3.12 -8.77 -12.70
CA ARG A 160 -2.57 -9.74 -13.63
C ARG A 160 -2.30 -11.07 -12.90
N SER A 161 -2.81 -12.21 -13.43
CA SER A 161 -2.40 -13.54 -12.95
C SER A 161 -0.91 -13.79 -13.22
N LEU A 162 -0.26 -14.46 -12.30
CA LEU A 162 1.15 -14.86 -12.40
C LEU A 162 1.33 -16.39 -12.52
N ASP A 163 0.26 -17.11 -12.87
CA ASP A 163 0.29 -18.56 -13.09
C ASP A 163 1.20 -18.96 -14.25
N THR A 164 1.31 -18.08 -15.26
CA THR A 164 2.16 -18.28 -16.43
C THR A 164 3.38 -17.35 -16.41
N PRO A 165 4.49 -17.72 -17.09
CA PRO A 165 5.64 -16.84 -17.23
C PRO A 165 5.29 -15.50 -17.86
N VAL A 166 5.91 -14.42 -17.38
CA VAL A 166 5.78 -13.08 -17.96
C VAL A 166 6.86 -12.91 -19.01
N HIS A 167 6.45 -12.60 -20.25
CA HIS A 167 7.39 -12.31 -21.34
C HIS A 167 7.91 -10.88 -21.21
N LEU A 168 9.24 -10.73 -21.12
CA LEU A 168 9.90 -9.44 -21.03
C LEU A 168 10.31 -8.94 -22.43
N PRO A 169 10.18 -7.64 -22.68
CA PRO A 169 10.76 -7.04 -23.90
C PRO A 169 12.30 -7.02 -23.82
N GLU A 170 12.94 -6.77 -24.98
CA GLU A 170 14.41 -6.66 -25.10
C GLU A 170 14.93 -5.34 -24.48
N LEU A 171 14.96 -5.29 -23.16
CA LEU A 171 15.50 -4.20 -22.35
C LEU A 171 16.32 -4.79 -21.19
N THR A 172 17.25 -3.99 -20.68
CA THR A 172 17.98 -4.38 -19.48
C THR A 172 17.16 -3.99 -18.24
N PHE A 173 16.81 -4.99 -17.42
CA PHE A 173 16.17 -4.79 -16.11
C PHE A 173 17.14 -5.20 -15.01
N ARG A 174 17.25 -4.37 -13.98
CA ARG A 174 18.08 -4.67 -12.82
C ARG A 174 17.34 -4.43 -11.51
N ARG A 175 17.59 -5.32 -10.55
CA ARG A 175 17.23 -5.07 -9.15
C ARG A 175 18.15 -3.97 -8.62
N VAL A 176 17.59 -3.09 -7.82
CA VAL A 176 18.28 -1.92 -7.25
C VAL A 176 18.92 -2.32 -5.94
N ASP A 177 20.20 -2.05 -5.80
CA ASP A 177 20.93 -2.08 -4.53
C ASP A 177 21.29 -0.65 -4.06
N SER A 178 22.08 -0.55 -3.00
CA SER A 178 22.50 0.72 -2.43
C SER A 178 23.24 1.63 -3.43
N ALA A 179 23.95 1.05 -4.40
CA ALA A 179 24.74 1.83 -5.37
C ALA A 179 23.85 2.47 -6.44
N GLN A 180 22.71 1.83 -6.79
CA GLN A 180 21.77 2.34 -7.79
C GLN A 180 20.64 3.18 -7.19
N ALA A 181 20.53 3.28 -5.86
CA ALA A 181 19.47 4.02 -5.19
C ALA A 181 19.32 5.46 -5.68
N SER A 182 20.45 6.14 -5.97
CA SER A 182 20.44 7.52 -6.47
C SER A 182 19.78 7.63 -7.85
N GLN A 183 20.13 6.76 -8.80
CA GLN A 183 19.55 6.75 -10.14
C GLN A 183 18.06 6.41 -10.09
N TRP A 184 17.68 5.45 -9.26
CA TRP A 184 16.28 5.07 -9.07
C TRP A 184 15.45 6.24 -8.54
N MET A 185 15.95 6.90 -7.48
CA MET A 185 15.27 8.05 -6.87
C MET A 185 15.22 9.26 -7.78
N GLU A 186 16.21 9.47 -8.63
CA GLU A 186 16.21 10.54 -9.62
C GLU A 186 15.09 10.36 -10.66
N VAL A 187 14.92 9.16 -11.23
CA VAL A 187 13.80 8.86 -12.14
C VAL A 187 12.46 9.05 -11.41
N HIS A 188 12.34 8.56 -10.18
CA HIS A 188 11.14 8.69 -9.37
C HIS A 188 10.80 10.17 -9.13
N LEU A 189 11.75 10.99 -8.68
CA LEU A 189 11.53 12.43 -8.43
C LEU A 189 11.13 13.15 -9.71
N ASN A 190 11.85 12.93 -10.82
CA ASN A 190 11.53 13.53 -12.11
C ASN A 190 10.08 13.20 -12.56
N ALA A 191 9.65 11.97 -12.33
CA ALA A 191 8.32 11.54 -12.75
C ALA A 191 7.18 12.17 -11.95
N PHE A 192 7.35 12.33 -10.62
CA PHE A 192 6.29 12.77 -9.71
C PHE A 192 6.38 14.24 -9.29
N ARG A 193 7.57 14.86 -9.37
CA ARG A 193 7.77 16.26 -8.97
C ARG A 193 8.21 17.17 -10.13
N GLY A 194 8.52 16.59 -11.29
CA GLY A 194 9.16 17.31 -12.37
C GLY A 194 10.67 17.49 -12.13
N ALA A 195 11.34 18.23 -13.02
CA ALA A 195 12.79 18.43 -12.97
C ALA A 195 13.25 19.45 -11.89
N ASP A 196 12.35 20.14 -11.23
CA ASP A 196 12.65 21.22 -10.28
C ASP A 196 12.93 20.67 -8.87
N PHE A 197 13.97 19.84 -8.72
CA PHE A 197 14.48 19.43 -7.42
C PHE A 197 15.98 19.66 -7.32
N SER A 198 16.43 20.02 -6.12
CA SER A 198 17.85 20.29 -5.86
C SER A 198 18.63 18.97 -5.61
N ALA A 199 19.95 19.06 -5.66
CA ALA A 199 20.82 17.94 -5.26
C ALA A 199 20.57 17.52 -3.79
N GLU A 200 20.17 18.47 -2.93
CA GLU A 200 19.81 18.18 -1.54
C GLU A 200 18.48 17.42 -1.44
N ASP A 201 17.50 17.73 -2.30
CA ASP A 201 16.23 16.98 -2.38
C ASP A 201 16.49 15.53 -2.80
N LEU A 202 17.35 15.33 -3.80
CA LEU A 202 17.76 14.00 -4.23
C LEU A 202 18.48 13.26 -3.10
N ALA A 203 19.43 13.89 -2.43
CA ALA A 203 20.15 13.28 -1.31
C ALA A 203 19.20 12.85 -0.17
N ARG A 204 18.21 13.71 0.17
CA ARG A 204 17.17 13.38 1.15
C ARG A 204 16.30 12.19 0.69
N ALA A 205 15.95 12.15 -0.59
CA ALA A 205 15.16 11.05 -1.16
C ALA A 205 15.95 9.72 -1.14
N VAL A 206 17.23 9.74 -1.49
CA VAL A 206 18.13 8.58 -1.40
C VAL A 206 18.27 8.11 0.04
N GLN A 207 18.44 9.02 1.01
CA GLN A 207 18.48 8.66 2.42
C GLN A 207 17.19 7.98 2.89
N ARG A 208 16.02 8.45 2.43
CA ARG A 208 14.73 7.80 2.71
C ARG A 208 14.64 6.40 2.10
N TRP A 209 15.14 6.23 0.87
CA TRP A 209 15.21 4.92 0.24
C TRP A 209 16.08 3.95 1.10
N HIS A 210 17.25 4.38 1.57
CA HIS A 210 18.09 3.59 2.47
C HIS A 210 17.38 3.26 3.79
N THR A 211 16.65 4.21 4.34
CA THR A 211 15.83 4.00 5.54
C THR A 211 14.82 2.87 5.30
N MET A 212 14.06 2.91 4.22
CA MET A 212 13.13 1.85 3.83
C MET A 212 13.84 0.51 3.65
N ALA A 213 14.92 0.49 2.86
CA ALA A 213 15.67 -0.72 2.52
C ALA A 213 16.33 -1.38 3.74
N SER A 214 16.55 -0.64 4.82
CA SER A 214 17.08 -1.17 6.09
C SER A 214 16.00 -1.77 7.01
N THR A 215 14.71 -1.62 6.69
CA THR A 215 13.63 -2.17 7.51
C THR A 215 13.42 -3.66 7.26
N PRO A 216 12.96 -4.43 8.27
CA PRO A 216 12.57 -5.83 8.06
C PRO A 216 11.47 -6.01 7.00
N ILE A 217 10.62 -5.01 6.80
CA ILE A 217 9.53 -5.03 5.82
C ILE A 217 10.07 -5.13 4.40
N TYR A 218 11.20 -4.48 4.10
CA TYR A 218 11.80 -4.48 2.77
C TYR A 218 12.28 -5.87 2.32
N ALA A 219 12.38 -6.84 3.22
CA ALA A 219 12.65 -8.23 2.83
C ALA A 219 11.57 -8.81 1.89
N GLN A 220 10.37 -8.22 1.87
CA GLN A 220 9.26 -8.54 0.96
C GLN A 220 9.14 -7.51 -0.19
N GLY A 221 10.06 -6.57 -0.30
CA GLY A 221 10.10 -5.53 -1.33
C GLY A 221 11.29 -5.66 -2.28
N GLN A 222 11.13 -5.18 -3.51
CA GLN A 222 12.23 -5.06 -4.47
C GLN A 222 12.01 -3.86 -5.38
N CYS A 223 13.01 -3.00 -5.48
CA CYS A 223 13.06 -1.94 -6.50
C CYS A 223 13.72 -2.44 -7.77
N LEU A 224 13.20 -1.99 -8.93
CA LEU A 224 13.66 -2.35 -10.27
C LEU A 224 13.93 -1.09 -11.09
N THR A 225 14.91 -1.16 -11.99
CA THR A 225 15.15 -0.13 -13.01
C THR A 225 15.24 -0.78 -14.38
N ALA A 226 14.58 -0.17 -15.38
CA ALA A 226 14.76 -0.46 -16.79
C ALA A 226 15.77 0.52 -17.40
N TYR A 227 16.70 0.00 -18.20
CA TYR A 227 17.77 0.76 -18.84
C TYR A 227 17.73 0.60 -20.36
N ASP A 228 18.19 1.64 -21.08
CA ASP A 228 18.49 1.56 -22.51
C ASP A 228 19.82 0.83 -22.76
N SER A 229 20.25 0.78 -24.04
CA SER A 229 21.51 0.17 -24.47
C SER A 229 22.75 0.88 -23.91
N ASP A 230 22.65 2.14 -23.61
CA ASP A 230 23.72 2.98 -23.06
C ASP A 230 23.70 3.02 -21.52
N MET A 231 22.85 2.19 -20.90
CA MET A 231 22.65 2.11 -19.45
C MET A 231 22.09 3.38 -18.82
N ASN A 232 21.32 4.20 -19.57
CA ASN A 232 20.57 5.30 -19.00
C ASN A 232 19.27 4.75 -18.38
N PRO A 233 18.88 5.18 -17.17
CA PRO A 233 17.65 4.73 -16.54
C PRO A 233 16.41 5.35 -17.21
N LEU A 234 15.48 4.51 -17.65
CA LEU A 234 14.28 4.90 -18.38
C LEU A 234 13.03 4.90 -17.53
N ALA A 235 12.88 3.86 -16.70
CA ALA A 235 11.71 3.64 -15.86
C ALA A 235 12.08 2.86 -14.60
N VAL A 236 11.30 3.05 -13.56
CA VAL A 236 11.50 2.42 -12.25
C VAL A 236 10.21 1.84 -11.71
N ALA A 237 10.33 0.80 -10.91
CA ALA A 237 9.23 0.21 -10.16
C ALA A 237 9.69 -0.21 -8.77
N ALA A 238 8.78 -0.22 -7.80
CA ALA A 238 8.92 -1.03 -6.61
C ALA A 238 7.80 -2.06 -6.57
N VAL A 239 8.12 -3.27 -6.13
CA VAL A 239 7.17 -4.37 -5.97
C VAL A 239 7.22 -4.86 -4.54
N TRP A 240 6.08 -5.38 -4.07
CA TRP A 240 5.90 -5.83 -2.70
C TRP A 240 5.13 -7.15 -2.68
N SER A 241 5.74 -8.18 -2.13
CA SER A 241 5.10 -9.49 -1.96
C SER A 241 4.30 -9.52 -0.66
N ALA A 242 3.15 -10.18 -0.67
CA ALA A 242 2.45 -10.57 0.55
C ALA A 242 2.78 -12.02 0.97
N GLY A 243 3.80 -12.60 0.36
CA GLY A 243 4.21 -13.99 0.57
C GLY A 243 3.71 -14.93 -0.52
N PRO A 244 4.23 -16.16 -0.57
CA PRO A 244 3.90 -17.14 -1.60
C PRO A 244 2.40 -17.43 -1.68
N GLY A 245 1.88 -17.50 -2.92
CA GLY A 245 0.47 -17.79 -3.20
C GLY A 245 -0.49 -16.66 -2.85
N ARG A 246 0.00 -15.44 -2.65
CA ARG A 246 -0.80 -14.25 -2.38
C ARG A 246 -0.53 -13.15 -3.40
N PRO A 247 -1.50 -12.23 -3.62
CA PRO A 247 -1.28 -11.07 -4.48
C PRO A 247 -0.11 -10.21 -4.02
N GLY A 248 0.70 -9.73 -4.97
CA GLY A 248 1.72 -8.72 -4.72
C GLY A 248 1.33 -7.37 -5.32
N LEU A 249 1.88 -6.28 -4.81
CA LEU A 249 1.58 -4.90 -5.20
C LEU A 249 2.72 -4.30 -6.03
N LEU A 250 2.38 -3.53 -7.07
CA LEU A 250 3.27 -2.63 -7.79
C LEU A 250 3.04 -1.21 -7.27
N GLU A 251 3.97 -0.68 -6.47
CA GLU A 251 3.91 0.70 -5.96
C GLU A 251 5.28 1.18 -5.44
N PRO A 252 5.82 2.28 -6.01
CA PRO A 252 5.34 3.01 -7.19
C PRO A 252 5.84 2.45 -8.51
N ILE A 253 5.24 2.93 -9.62
CA ILE A 253 5.79 2.82 -10.99
C ILE A 253 5.99 4.22 -11.56
N ALA A 254 7.13 4.44 -12.21
CA ALA A 254 7.43 5.73 -12.82
C ALA A 254 8.24 5.57 -14.10
N VAL A 255 7.98 6.44 -15.08
CA VAL A 255 8.77 6.57 -16.31
C VAL A 255 9.37 7.96 -16.35
N HIS A 256 10.68 8.04 -16.62
CA HIS A 256 11.36 9.31 -16.79
C HIS A 256 10.63 10.18 -17.83
N PRO A 257 10.34 11.47 -17.57
CA PRO A 257 9.52 12.28 -18.46
C PRO A 257 9.99 12.30 -19.91
N ALA A 258 11.30 12.37 -20.16
CA ALA A 258 11.88 12.34 -21.50
C ALA A 258 11.71 10.99 -22.24
N SER A 259 11.33 9.92 -21.52
CA SER A 259 11.18 8.57 -22.04
C SER A 259 9.71 8.12 -22.13
N ARG A 260 8.76 9.01 -21.85
CA ARG A 260 7.32 8.72 -21.94
C ARG A 260 6.88 8.50 -23.38
N GLY A 261 5.77 7.77 -23.58
CA GLY A 261 5.19 7.50 -24.89
C GLY A 261 5.94 6.45 -25.72
N GLN A 262 6.99 5.81 -25.19
CA GLN A 262 7.86 4.86 -25.90
C GLN A 262 7.67 3.41 -25.41
N GLY A 263 6.63 3.12 -24.62
CA GLY A 263 6.33 1.76 -24.14
C GLY A 263 7.07 1.33 -22.85
N TYR A 264 7.93 2.18 -22.30
CA TYR A 264 8.72 1.81 -21.10
C TYR A 264 7.89 1.62 -19.83
N GLY A 265 6.73 2.27 -19.75
CA GLY A 265 5.78 2.01 -18.67
C GLY A 265 5.24 0.57 -18.70
N THR A 266 4.87 0.10 -19.87
CA THR A 266 4.47 -1.31 -20.09
C THR A 266 5.62 -2.24 -19.79
N ALA A 267 6.83 -1.94 -20.28
CA ALA A 267 8.02 -2.75 -20.07
C ALA A 267 8.37 -2.93 -18.60
N ILE A 268 8.39 -1.84 -17.82
CA ILE A 268 8.70 -1.92 -16.38
C ILE A 268 7.57 -2.59 -15.60
N SER A 269 6.31 -2.46 -16.00
CA SER A 269 5.17 -3.16 -15.41
C SER A 269 5.27 -4.68 -15.62
N LEU A 270 5.70 -5.11 -16.81
CA LEU A 270 5.98 -6.52 -17.09
C LEU A 270 7.15 -7.05 -16.25
N ALA A 271 8.23 -6.28 -16.13
CA ALA A 271 9.37 -6.66 -15.28
C ALA A 271 8.96 -6.75 -13.80
N ALA A 272 8.14 -5.82 -13.32
CA ALA A 272 7.59 -5.83 -11.96
C ALA A 272 6.70 -7.07 -11.72
N ALA A 273 5.85 -7.44 -12.67
CA ALA A 273 5.03 -8.65 -12.60
C ALA A 273 5.91 -9.92 -12.60
N ALA A 274 6.96 -9.97 -13.44
CA ALA A 274 7.91 -11.09 -13.45
C ALA A 274 8.67 -11.22 -12.13
N GLU A 275 9.04 -10.09 -11.52
CA GLU A 275 9.70 -10.06 -10.21
C GLU A 275 8.77 -10.61 -9.13
N LEU A 276 7.50 -10.14 -9.05
CA LEU A 276 6.51 -10.66 -8.11
C LEU A 276 6.30 -12.18 -8.30
N ARG A 277 6.26 -12.64 -9.56
CA ARG A 277 6.18 -14.08 -9.85
C ARG A 277 7.40 -14.82 -9.28
N SER A 278 8.61 -14.27 -9.42
CA SER A 278 9.82 -14.87 -8.86
C SER A 278 9.82 -14.93 -7.33
N MET A 279 9.11 -13.99 -6.69
CA MET A 279 8.88 -13.97 -5.24
C MET A 279 7.74 -14.91 -4.79
N GLY A 280 7.09 -15.60 -5.74
CA GLY A 280 6.02 -16.58 -5.48
C GLY A 280 4.63 -15.98 -5.37
N ALA A 281 4.41 -14.73 -5.74
CA ALA A 281 3.08 -14.11 -5.75
C ALA A 281 2.15 -14.81 -6.74
N SER A 282 0.85 -14.92 -6.39
CA SER A 282 -0.19 -15.51 -7.23
C SER A 282 -0.66 -14.56 -8.34
N SER A 283 -0.69 -13.26 -8.04
CA SER A 283 -1.07 -12.20 -8.96
C SER A 283 -0.30 -10.91 -8.65
N ALA A 284 -0.27 -10.02 -9.63
CA ALA A 284 0.25 -8.66 -9.51
C ALA A 284 -0.92 -7.68 -9.48
N LEU A 285 -0.93 -6.79 -8.50
CA LEU A 285 -1.94 -5.75 -8.31
C LEU A 285 -1.33 -4.37 -8.53
N VAL A 286 -2.12 -3.46 -9.06
CA VAL A 286 -1.83 -2.02 -9.14
C VAL A 286 -3.13 -1.24 -9.10
N CYS A 287 -3.10 -0.01 -8.63
CA CYS A 287 -4.25 0.89 -8.67
C CYS A 287 -3.82 2.26 -9.20
N THR A 288 -4.69 2.90 -9.96
CA THR A 288 -4.46 4.26 -10.45
C THR A 288 -5.78 5.03 -10.48
N ALA A 289 -5.72 6.35 -10.44
CA ALA A 289 -6.90 7.18 -10.64
C ALA A 289 -7.53 6.86 -12.00
N SER A 290 -8.86 6.75 -12.06
CA SER A 290 -9.58 6.32 -13.29
C SER A 290 -9.45 7.33 -14.42
N ASP A 291 -9.24 8.59 -14.12
CA ASP A 291 -8.98 9.67 -15.10
C ASP A 291 -7.54 9.65 -15.64
N ASN A 292 -6.61 8.92 -15.00
CA ASN A 292 -5.26 8.70 -15.50
C ASN A 292 -5.26 7.64 -16.61
N THR A 293 -5.89 7.99 -17.74
CA THR A 293 -6.08 7.10 -18.89
C THR A 293 -4.77 6.55 -19.44
N ALA A 294 -3.66 7.31 -19.31
CA ALA A 294 -2.33 6.87 -19.75
C ALA A 294 -1.80 5.73 -18.89
N ALA A 295 -1.98 5.80 -17.57
CA ALA A 295 -1.59 4.71 -16.67
C ALA A 295 -2.46 3.47 -16.88
N VAL A 296 -3.78 3.65 -16.98
CA VAL A 296 -4.71 2.54 -17.28
C VAL A 296 -4.31 1.83 -18.58
N ALA A 297 -4.09 2.58 -19.66
CA ALA A 297 -3.66 2.02 -20.95
C ALA A 297 -2.30 1.28 -20.84
N THR A 298 -1.38 1.81 -20.05
CA THR A 298 -0.06 1.20 -19.79
C THR A 298 -0.20 -0.18 -19.13
N TYR A 299 -1.04 -0.28 -18.10
CA TYR A 299 -1.26 -1.56 -17.40
C TYR A 299 -2.04 -2.56 -18.26
N LEU A 300 -3.05 -2.11 -19.00
CA LEU A 300 -3.75 -2.97 -19.96
C LEU A 300 -2.79 -3.53 -21.04
N ALA A 301 -1.87 -2.70 -21.57
CA ALA A 301 -0.84 -3.15 -22.48
C ALA A 301 0.18 -4.12 -21.85
N ALA A 302 0.34 -4.08 -20.52
CA ALA A 302 1.11 -5.05 -19.74
C ALA A 302 0.28 -6.27 -19.32
N GLU A 303 -0.88 -6.52 -19.97
CA GLU A 303 -1.79 -7.65 -19.76
C GLU A 303 -2.42 -7.69 -18.34
N PHE A 304 -2.52 -6.55 -17.68
CA PHE A 304 -3.38 -6.43 -16.51
C PHE A 304 -4.84 -6.30 -16.98
N ILE A 305 -5.75 -6.79 -16.16
CA ILE A 305 -7.19 -6.70 -16.38
C ILE A 305 -7.73 -5.71 -15.34
N ALA A 306 -8.50 -4.73 -15.79
CA ALA A 306 -9.14 -3.79 -14.89
C ALA A 306 -10.28 -4.48 -14.12
N ASP A 307 -10.29 -4.30 -12.82
CA ASP A 307 -11.43 -4.62 -11.97
C ASP A 307 -12.46 -3.46 -12.04
N ASN A 308 -13.60 -3.63 -11.38
CA ASN A 308 -14.58 -2.55 -11.28
C ASN A 308 -13.97 -1.34 -10.56
N GLU A 309 -14.27 -0.15 -11.07
CA GLU A 309 -13.90 1.09 -10.39
C GLU A 309 -14.45 1.14 -8.97
N SER A 310 -13.70 1.77 -8.10
CA SER A 310 -14.08 2.03 -6.73
C SER A 310 -13.75 3.46 -6.35
N CYS A 311 -14.57 4.06 -5.48
CA CYS A 311 -14.30 5.39 -4.95
C CYS A 311 -13.84 5.29 -3.50
N ASP A 312 -12.97 6.20 -3.09
CA ASP A 312 -12.72 6.45 -1.69
C ASP A 312 -13.92 7.20 -1.09
N TRP A 313 -14.12 7.07 0.20
CA TRP A 313 -15.13 7.84 0.91
C TRP A 313 -14.56 9.19 1.30
N HIS A 314 -15.26 10.27 0.95
CA HIS A 314 -14.85 11.63 1.25
C HIS A 314 -15.84 12.33 2.15
N ARG A 315 -15.31 13.11 3.11
CA ARG A 315 -16.04 14.07 3.91
C ARG A 315 -15.39 15.44 3.77
N GLY A 316 -16.10 16.37 3.15
CA GLY A 316 -15.67 17.77 3.02
C GLY A 316 -15.98 18.60 4.26
N LYS A 317 -15.53 19.87 4.26
CA LYS A 317 -16.13 20.89 5.12
C LYS A 317 -17.62 20.97 4.76
N ASN A 318 -18.51 20.91 5.75
CA ASN A 318 -19.81 21.46 5.53
C ASN A 318 -19.59 22.93 5.13
N GLU A 319 -19.86 23.28 3.87
CA GLU A 319 -20.08 24.68 3.53
C GLU A 319 -21.26 25.08 4.40
N GLU A 320 -20.96 25.88 5.44
CA GLU A 320 -22.01 26.53 6.23
C GLU A 320 -22.83 27.39 5.25
N SER A 321 -24.09 26.95 5.08
CA SER A 321 -25.11 27.63 4.25
C SER A 321 -25.50 28.94 4.90
#